data_94421c9e594aa1134df9ab7a4b30ab12
#
_entry.id   94421c9e594aa1134df9ab7a4b30ab12
#
_cell.length_a   1.000
_cell.length_b   1.000
_cell.length_c   1.000
_cell.angle_alpha   90.00
_cell.angle_beta   90.00
_cell.angle_gamma   90.00
#
_symmetry.space_group_name_H-M   'P 1'
#
loop_
_entity.id
_entity.type
_entity.pdbx_description
1 polymer ?
#
loop_
_entity_poly.entity_id
_entity_poly.type
_entity_poly.pdbx_seq_one_letter_code
_entity_poly.pdbx_strand_id
1 'polypeptide(L)'
;MKLSKDLQLGEGEARTLVKHLKNERLIDVSKSGISVSVTGKKLLSSLRTVLSEQVELPSTSLTVGSFNVAVRVAGKKDSVKYGLEQRDAAIMAGAKGATTLVFTKKGLTMPGTGENLSKSDSSILAALSKLNLKEGDIIIVGSADEKIKAELGAKTAALELLKTKDRPNINSRRTRS
;
A
#
# COMPACT_ATOMS: atom_id res chain seq x y z
N MET A 1 18.81 -14.11 -13.37
CA MET A 1 17.44 -14.66 -13.40
C MET A 1 16.46 -13.56 -13.87
N LYS A 2 15.47 -13.83 -14.74
CA LYS A 2 14.55 -12.79 -15.24
C LYS A 2 13.83 -12.07 -14.07
N LEU A 3 13.29 -12.83 -13.12
CA LEU A 3 12.58 -12.29 -11.95
C LEU A 3 13.43 -11.29 -11.12
N SER A 4 14.75 -11.52 -10.97
CA SER A 4 15.61 -10.58 -10.24
C SER A 4 15.73 -9.23 -10.96
N LYS A 5 15.78 -9.26 -12.29
CA LYS A 5 15.80 -8.02 -13.11
C LYS A 5 14.46 -7.29 -13.05
N ASP A 6 13.35 -8.02 -13.19
CA ASP A 6 11.99 -7.44 -13.18
C ASP A 6 11.64 -6.81 -11.82
N LEU A 7 12.17 -7.37 -10.70
CA LEU A 7 11.96 -6.86 -9.34
C LEU A 7 13.08 -5.94 -8.86
N GLN A 8 14.13 -5.71 -9.65
CA GLN A 8 15.34 -4.97 -9.26
C GLN A 8 15.98 -5.50 -7.96
N LEU A 9 15.95 -6.83 -7.78
CA LEU A 9 16.55 -7.52 -6.65
C LEU A 9 17.85 -8.19 -7.05
N GLY A 10 18.77 -8.33 -6.09
CA GLY A 10 19.92 -9.21 -6.25
C GLY A 10 19.49 -10.66 -6.51
N GLU A 11 20.31 -11.46 -7.20
CA GLU A 11 19.93 -12.86 -7.49
C GLU A 11 19.75 -13.70 -6.23
N GLY A 12 20.54 -13.45 -5.17
CA GLY A 12 20.41 -14.11 -3.87
C GLY A 12 19.06 -13.79 -3.19
N GLU A 13 18.66 -12.51 -3.21
CA GLU A 13 17.39 -12.04 -2.66
C GLU A 13 16.21 -12.64 -3.42
N ALA A 14 16.29 -12.63 -4.76
CA ALA A 14 15.23 -13.22 -5.59
C ALA A 14 15.11 -14.73 -5.37
N ARG A 15 16.20 -15.47 -5.17
CA ARG A 15 16.18 -16.90 -4.80
C ARG A 15 15.55 -17.11 -3.41
N THR A 16 15.89 -16.26 -2.45
CA THR A 16 15.30 -16.31 -1.10
C THR A 16 13.80 -16.06 -1.16
N LEU A 17 13.35 -15.04 -1.90
CA LEU A 17 11.93 -14.76 -2.11
C LEU A 17 11.20 -15.97 -2.72
N VAL A 18 11.75 -16.56 -3.78
CA VAL A 18 11.18 -17.77 -4.41
C VAL A 18 11.10 -18.92 -3.42
N LYS A 19 12.13 -19.14 -2.58
CA LYS A 19 12.12 -20.15 -1.53
C LYS A 19 10.99 -19.91 -0.53
N HIS A 20 10.82 -18.69 -0.03
CA HIS A 20 9.74 -18.35 0.90
C HIS A 20 8.36 -18.57 0.27
N LEU A 21 8.12 -18.04 -0.93
CA LEU A 21 6.84 -18.22 -1.61
C LEU A 21 6.50 -19.70 -1.89
N LYS A 22 7.51 -20.52 -2.20
CA LYS A 22 7.35 -21.97 -2.38
C LYS A 22 7.01 -22.67 -1.06
N ASN A 23 7.69 -22.31 0.04
CA ASN A 23 7.43 -22.89 1.37
C ASN A 23 5.99 -22.58 1.83
N GLU A 24 5.50 -21.37 1.53
CA GLU A 24 4.10 -20.96 1.77
C GLU A 24 3.11 -21.54 0.74
N ARG A 25 3.57 -22.39 -0.18
CA ARG A 25 2.75 -22.99 -1.25
C ARG A 25 2.03 -21.97 -2.13
N LEU A 26 2.59 -20.77 -2.27
CA LEU A 26 2.03 -19.70 -3.10
C LEU A 26 2.45 -19.79 -4.56
N ILE A 27 3.55 -20.52 -4.83
CA ILE A 27 4.06 -20.74 -6.17
C ILE A 27 4.45 -22.21 -6.37
N ASP A 28 4.41 -22.65 -7.62
CA ASP A 28 4.93 -23.91 -8.09
C ASP A 28 6.22 -23.66 -8.88
N VAL A 29 7.24 -24.48 -8.64
CA VAL A 29 8.53 -24.40 -9.34
C VAL A 29 8.75 -25.70 -10.10
N SER A 30 8.89 -25.60 -11.43
CA SER A 30 9.12 -26.72 -12.33
C SER A 30 10.33 -26.47 -13.24
N LYS A 31 10.66 -27.45 -14.08
CA LYS A 31 11.69 -27.30 -15.12
C LYS A 31 11.34 -26.20 -16.15
N SER A 32 10.06 -25.96 -16.38
CA SER A 32 9.56 -24.92 -17.29
C SER A 32 9.53 -23.52 -16.67
N GLY A 33 9.74 -23.39 -15.35
CA GLY A 33 9.78 -22.11 -14.67
C GLY A 33 8.96 -22.05 -13.39
N ILE A 34 8.57 -20.84 -13.01
CA ILE A 34 7.80 -20.52 -11.80
C ILE A 34 6.41 -20.07 -12.20
N SER A 35 5.39 -20.63 -11.56
CA SER A 35 3.99 -20.25 -11.75
C SER A 35 3.29 -20.02 -10.40
N VAL A 36 2.23 -19.20 -10.40
CA VAL A 36 1.42 -18.99 -9.19
C VAL A 36 0.54 -20.22 -8.97
N SER A 37 0.60 -20.80 -7.77
CA SER A 37 -0.20 -21.96 -7.37
C SER A 37 -1.69 -21.62 -7.21
N VAL A 38 -2.53 -22.63 -6.99
CA VAL A 38 -3.96 -22.44 -6.66
C VAL A 38 -4.11 -21.62 -5.37
N THR A 39 -3.29 -21.88 -4.33
CA THR A 39 -3.29 -21.13 -3.07
C THR A 39 -2.85 -19.69 -3.30
N GLY A 40 -1.80 -19.46 -4.09
CA GLY A 40 -1.34 -18.12 -4.45
C GLY A 40 -2.39 -17.32 -5.23
N LYS A 41 -3.12 -17.97 -6.17
CA LYS A 41 -4.23 -17.32 -6.89
C LYS A 41 -5.37 -16.90 -5.96
N LYS A 42 -5.73 -17.75 -4.99
CA LYS A 42 -6.74 -17.42 -3.96
C LYS A 42 -6.31 -16.22 -3.13
N LEU A 43 -5.06 -16.19 -2.66
CA LEU A 43 -4.50 -15.07 -1.91
C LEU A 43 -4.53 -13.77 -2.72
N LEU A 44 -4.06 -13.81 -3.98
CA LEU A 44 -4.10 -12.64 -4.86
C LEU A 44 -5.52 -12.15 -5.11
N SER A 45 -6.48 -13.06 -5.32
CA SER A 45 -7.88 -12.71 -5.47
C SER A 45 -8.41 -12.01 -4.22
N SER A 46 -8.11 -12.52 -3.02
CA SER A 46 -8.52 -11.90 -1.75
C SER A 46 -7.88 -10.51 -1.56
N LEU A 47 -6.59 -10.36 -1.88
CA LEU A 47 -5.92 -9.05 -1.82
C LEU A 47 -6.57 -8.04 -2.76
N ARG A 48 -6.93 -8.43 -3.99
CA ARG A 48 -7.58 -7.57 -4.97
C ARG A 48 -8.96 -7.09 -4.56
N THR A 49 -9.64 -7.75 -3.61
CA THR A 49 -10.91 -7.24 -3.06
C THR A 49 -10.71 -6.02 -2.16
N VAL A 50 -9.55 -5.90 -1.52
CA VAL A 50 -9.24 -4.84 -0.56
C VAL A 50 -8.23 -3.83 -1.08
N LEU A 51 -7.31 -4.25 -1.98
CA LEU A 51 -6.30 -3.39 -2.60
C LEU A 51 -6.64 -3.16 -4.07
N SER A 52 -6.55 -1.92 -4.53
CA SER A 52 -6.68 -1.60 -5.95
C SER A 52 -5.40 -1.88 -6.74
N GLU A 53 -5.49 -1.86 -8.07
CA GLU A 53 -4.35 -1.58 -8.93
C GLU A 53 -3.75 -0.22 -8.56
N GLN A 54 -2.47 -0.04 -8.89
CA GLN A 54 -1.77 1.23 -8.66
C GLN A 54 -2.10 2.28 -9.72
N VAL A 55 -2.05 3.55 -9.32
CA VAL A 55 -2.20 4.70 -10.21
C VAL A 55 -1.02 5.66 -9.99
N GLU A 56 -0.39 6.11 -11.07
CA GLU A 56 0.63 7.14 -10.99
C GLU A 56 -0.02 8.51 -10.77
N LEU A 57 0.60 9.29 -9.87
CA LEU A 57 0.19 10.64 -9.57
C LEU A 57 1.25 11.65 -10.02
N PRO A 58 0.84 12.86 -10.42
CA PRO A 58 1.78 13.96 -10.63
C PRO A 58 2.43 14.36 -9.29
N SER A 59 3.56 15.04 -9.36
CA SER A 59 4.17 15.69 -8.19
C SER A 59 3.30 16.84 -7.73
N THR A 60 3.06 16.91 -6.42
CA THR A 60 2.19 17.91 -5.78
C THR A 60 2.76 18.28 -4.41
N SER A 61 2.10 19.19 -3.70
CA SER A 61 2.45 19.53 -2.31
C SER A 61 2.33 18.36 -1.32
N LEU A 62 1.64 17.28 -1.71
CA LEU A 62 1.43 16.08 -0.90
C LEU A 62 2.48 15.00 -1.15
N THR A 63 3.43 15.23 -2.03
CA THR A 63 4.40 14.23 -2.47
C THR A 63 5.83 14.72 -2.22
N VAL A 64 6.75 13.78 -1.93
CA VAL A 64 8.13 14.09 -1.56
C VAL A 64 9.17 13.49 -2.51
N GLY A 65 8.72 12.93 -3.64
CA GLY A 65 9.57 12.31 -4.66
C GLY A 65 9.14 12.64 -6.08
N SER A 66 10.01 12.33 -7.04
CA SER A 66 9.76 12.53 -8.47
C SER A 66 8.72 11.55 -9.03
N PHE A 67 8.64 10.35 -8.43
CA PHE A 67 7.65 9.33 -8.76
C PHE A 67 6.71 9.13 -7.59
N ASN A 68 5.42 9.13 -7.90
CA ASN A 68 4.34 9.05 -6.92
C ASN A 68 3.33 8.02 -7.38
N VAL A 69 3.07 7.02 -6.53
CA VAL A 69 2.18 5.90 -6.84
C VAL A 69 1.14 5.78 -5.75
N ALA A 70 -0.13 5.82 -6.14
CA ALA A 70 -1.26 5.65 -5.23
C ALA A 70 -1.85 4.24 -5.33
N VAL A 71 -2.25 3.70 -4.19
CA VAL A 71 -3.09 2.51 -4.06
C VAL A 71 -4.26 2.81 -3.13
N ARG A 72 -5.43 2.21 -3.41
CA ARG A 72 -6.59 2.28 -2.55
C ARG A 72 -6.66 1.05 -1.65
N VAL A 73 -6.99 1.26 -0.37
CA VAL A 73 -7.36 0.22 0.59
C VAL A 73 -8.82 0.39 0.95
N ALA A 74 -9.65 -0.60 0.67
CA ALA A 74 -11.11 -0.49 0.82
C ALA A 74 -11.54 -0.51 2.29
N GLY A 75 -12.40 0.46 2.69
CA GLY A 75 -13.17 0.44 3.93
C GLY A 75 -12.33 0.39 5.21
N LYS A 76 -11.16 1.06 5.26
CA LYS A 76 -10.22 0.98 6.38
C LYS A 76 -10.00 2.29 7.15
N LYS A 77 -10.90 3.27 7.05
CA LYS A 77 -10.71 4.59 7.66
C LYS A 77 -10.44 4.53 9.16
N ASP A 78 -11.10 3.62 9.90
CA ASP A 78 -10.98 3.49 11.34
C ASP A 78 -9.68 2.82 11.80
N SER A 79 -8.90 2.28 10.85
CA SER A 79 -7.60 1.66 11.10
C SER A 79 -6.43 2.66 11.04
N VAL A 80 -6.69 3.91 10.63
CA VAL A 80 -5.65 4.95 10.48
C VAL A 80 -5.92 6.09 11.45
N LYS A 81 -4.91 6.43 12.26
CA LYS A 81 -4.94 7.64 13.12
C LYS A 81 -4.34 8.85 12.41
N TYR A 82 -3.06 8.77 12.07
CA TYR A 82 -2.28 9.86 11.48
C TYR A 82 -1.50 9.45 10.23
N GLY A 83 -1.47 8.17 9.88
CA GLY A 83 -0.72 7.64 8.73
C GLY A 83 0.79 7.50 8.98
N LEU A 84 1.25 7.61 10.21
CA LEU A 84 2.69 7.52 10.56
C LEU A 84 3.23 6.12 10.35
N GLU A 85 2.50 5.09 10.76
CA GLU A 85 2.88 3.69 10.56
C GLU A 85 3.01 3.36 9.07
N GLN A 86 2.11 3.91 8.25
CA GLN A 86 2.13 3.73 6.80
C GLN A 86 3.35 4.42 6.17
N ARG A 87 3.65 5.65 6.61
CA ARG A 87 4.84 6.38 6.16
C ARG A 87 6.11 5.62 6.53
N ASP A 88 6.23 5.15 7.76
CA ASP A 88 7.41 4.44 8.24
C ASP A 88 7.61 3.12 7.51
N ALA A 89 6.52 2.36 7.26
CA ALA A 89 6.56 1.14 6.44
C ALA A 89 7.03 1.41 5.00
N ALA A 90 6.60 2.52 4.39
CA ALA A 90 7.04 2.92 3.06
C ALA A 90 8.54 3.26 3.03
N ILE A 91 9.03 3.99 4.04
CA ILE A 91 10.45 4.36 4.16
C ILE A 91 11.30 3.09 4.35
N MET A 92 10.89 2.16 5.19
CA MET A 92 11.57 0.87 5.36
C MET A 92 11.61 0.04 4.07
N ALA A 93 10.63 0.22 3.18
CA ALA A 93 10.61 -0.41 1.86
C ALA A 93 11.43 0.34 0.79
N GLY A 94 12.15 1.41 1.16
CA GLY A 94 13.04 2.17 0.27
C GLY A 94 12.39 3.38 -0.42
N ALA A 95 11.15 3.73 -0.07
CA ALA A 95 10.55 4.98 -0.52
C ALA A 95 11.11 6.18 0.28
N LYS A 96 10.93 7.40 -0.24
CA LYS A 96 11.21 8.64 0.52
C LYS A 96 10.15 8.93 1.58
N GLY A 97 8.94 8.42 1.38
CA GLY A 97 7.82 8.57 2.30
C GLY A 97 6.52 8.05 1.72
N ALA A 98 5.46 8.18 2.50
CA ALA A 98 4.10 7.97 2.02
C ALA A 98 3.14 8.98 2.66
N THR A 99 2.16 9.41 1.86
CA THR A 99 1.02 10.21 2.31
C THR A 99 -0.21 9.31 2.37
N THR A 100 -0.89 9.33 3.52
CA THR A 100 -2.13 8.59 3.72
C THR A 100 -3.30 9.56 3.70
N LEU A 101 -4.33 9.26 2.90
CA LEU A 101 -5.54 10.06 2.75
C LEU A 101 -6.77 9.19 3.00
N VAL A 102 -7.83 9.80 3.51
CA VAL A 102 -9.14 9.17 3.71
C VAL A 102 -10.13 9.79 2.74
N PHE A 103 -10.86 8.97 2.00
CA PHE A 103 -11.96 9.44 1.18
C PHE A 103 -13.25 9.51 2.00
N THR A 104 -13.81 10.72 2.11
CA THR A 104 -15.00 11.03 2.90
C THR A 104 -16.08 11.68 2.04
N LYS A 105 -17.27 11.92 2.58
CA LYS A 105 -18.32 12.73 1.91
C LYS A 105 -17.85 14.13 1.52
N LYS A 106 -16.86 14.66 2.24
CA LYS A 106 -16.26 15.98 1.97
C LYS A 106 -15.12 15.93 0.95
N GLY A 107 -14.77 14.73 0.45
CA GLY A 107 -13.64 14.48 -0.45
C GLY A 107 -12.45 13.86 0.27
N LEU A 108 -11.25 14.11 -0.25
CA LEU A 108 -9.98 13.60 0.32
C LEU A 108 -9.61 14.42 1.55
N THR A 109 -9.35 13.74 2.66
CA THR A 109 -8.95 14.37 3.92
C THR A 109 -7.69 13.72 4.48
N MET A 110 -6.86 14.49 5.19
CA MET A 110 -5.76 13.93 5.97
C MET A 110 -6.26 13.30 7.26
N PRO A 111 -5.86 12.07 7.61
CA PRO A 111 -6.22 11.46 8.88
C PRO A 111 -5.63 12.28 10.05
N GLY A 112 -6.40 12.38 11.13
CA GLY A 112 -5.99 13.10 12.34
C GLY A 112 -6.26 14.61 12.32
N THR A 113 -5.99 15.33 11.23
CA THR A 113 -6.26 16.78 11.12
C THR A 113 -7.63 17.07 10.52
N GLY A 114 -8.16 16.16 9.71
CA GLY A 114 -9.40 16.39 8.97
C GLY A 114 -9.29 17.44 7.86
N GLU A 115 -8.09 17.91 7.55
CA GLU A 115 -7.83 18.86 6.49
C GLU A 115 -8.32 18.33 5.15
N ASN A 116 -9.14 19.12 4.45
CA ASN A 116 -9.73 18.73 3.17
C ASN A 116 -8.85 19.18 2.00
N LEU A 117 -8.30 18.22 1.30
CA LEU A 117 -7.37 18.43 0.18
C LEU A 117 -8.06 18.50 -1.19
N SER A 118 -9.36 18.24 -1.26
CA SER A 118 -10.11 18.24 -2.53
C SER A 118 -10.17 19.60 -3.21
N LYS A 119 -9.87 20.68 -2.47
CA LYS A 119 -9.84 22.05 -3.01
C LYS A 119 -8.45 22.46 -3.51
N SER A 120 -7.41 21.71 -3.14
CA SER A 120 -6.02 22.14 -3.33
C SER A 120 -5.39 21.63 -4.63
N ASP A 121 -5.88 20.52 -5.19
CA ASP A 121 -5.25 19.92 -6.36
C ASP A 121 -6.22 19.06 -7.20
N SER A 122 -6.76 19.65 -8.24
CA SER A 122 -7.68 18.97 -9.19
C SER A 122 -7.00 17.84 -9.97
N SER A 123 -5.67 17.90 -10.15
CA SER A 123 -4.92 16.89 -10.87
C SER A 123 -4.85 15.55 -10.12
N ILE A 124 -4.75 15.60 -8.78
CA ILE A 124 -4.80 14.40 -7.94
C ILE A 124 -6.16 13.74 -8.05
N LEU A 125 -7.25 14.52 -7.94
CA LEU A 125 -8.61 13.99 -8.02
C LEU A 125 -8.88 13.31 -9.37
N ALA A 126 -8.42 13.92 -10.48
CA ALA A 126 -8.54 13.35 -11.80
C ALA A 126 -7.78 12.01 -11.93
N ALA A 127 -6.56 11.92 -11.40
CA ALA A 127 -5.81 10.68 -11.41
C ALA A 127 -6.45 9.59 -10.52
N LEU A 128 -6.90 9.95 -9.32
CA LEU A 128 -7.53 9.03 -8.36
C LEU A 128 -8.94 8.58 -8.77
N SER A 129 -9.61 9.25 -9.71
CA SER A 129 -10.93 8.83 -10.22
C SER A 129 -10.92 7.40 -10.78
N LYS A 130 -9.76 6.95 -11.30
CA LYS A 130 -9.55 5.58 -11.80
C LYS A 130 -9.65 4.51 -10.71
N LEU A 131 -9.55 4.89 -9.44
CA LEU A 131 -9.58 3.97 -8.30
C LEU A 131 -11.00 3.63 -7.81
N ASN A 132 -12.05 4.21 -8.40
CA ASN A 132 -13.45 4.00 -8.01
C ASN A 132 -13.63 4.13 -6.48
N LEU A 133 -13.22 5.28 -5.92
CA LEU A 133 -13.21 5.55 -4.48
C LEU A 133 -14.62 5.52 -3.89
N LYS A 134 -14.73 4.91 -2.71
CA LYS A 134 -15.94 4.89 -1.89
C LYS A 134 -15.67 5.54 -0.54
N GLU A 135 -16.69 6.07 0.10
CA GLU A 135 -16.57 6.62 1.45
C GLU A 135 -15.97 5.59 2.42
N GLY A 136 -14.96 6.02 3.17
CA GLY A 136 -14.20 5.17 4.08
C GLY A 136 -13.00 4.45 3.47
N ASP A 137 -12.74 4.62 2.16
CA ASP A 137 -11.53 4.12 1.53
C ASP A 137 -10.31 4.94 1.97
N ILE A 138 -9.18 4.27 2.11
CA ILE A 138 -7.88 4.88 2.34
C ILE A 138 -7.11 4.90 1.03
N ILE A 139 -6.45 6.01 0.76
CA ILE A 139 -5.51 6.15 -0.35
C ILE A 139 -4.11 6.32 0.26
N ILE A 140 -3.18 5.48 -0.18
CA ILE A 140 -1.78 5.59 0.22
C ILE A 140 -0.97 5.95 -1.02
N VAL A 141 -0.26 7.09 -0.93
CA VAL A 141 0.60 7.61 -1.98
C VAL A 141 2.04 7.39 -1.55
N GLY A 142 2.72 6.43 -2.15
CA GLY A 142 4.16 6.22 -1.98
C GLY A 142 4.93 7.17 -2.90
N SER A 143 5.97 7.83 -2.37
CA SER A 143 6.80 8.79 -3.08
C SER A 143 8.26 8.38 -3.04
N ALA A 144 8.96 8.43 -4.17
CA ALA A 144 10.39 8.11 -4.28
C ALA A 144 11.04 8.79 -5.49
N ASP A 145 12.38 8.66 -5.64
CA ASP A 145 13.09 9.10 -6.84
C ASP A 145 13.14 8.00 -7.93
N GLU A 146 12.67 6.80 -7.61
CA GLU A 146 12.54 5.69 -8.53
C GLU A 146 11.11 5.14 -8.48
N LYS A 147 10.52 4.88 -9.65
CA LYS A 147 9.14 4.41 -9.76
C LYS A 147 8.89 3.12 -8.96
N ILE A 148 9.80 2.15 -9.04
CA ILE A 148 9.65 0.88 -8.34
C ILE A 148 9.66 1.05 -6.81
N LYS A 149 10.46 1.99 -6.29
CA LYS A 149 10.50 2.30 -4.86
C LYS A 149 9.24 3.00 -4.38
N ALA A 150 8.68 3.91 -5.21
CA ALA A 150 7.40 4.54 -4.91
C ALA A 150 6.25 3.51 -4.88
N GLU A 151 6.23 2.59 -5.84
CA GLU A 151 5.25 1.52 -5.92
C GLU A 151 5.39 0.55 -4.73
N LEU A 152 6.60 0.10 -4.43
CA LEU A 152 6.88 -0.78 -3.31
C LEU A 152 6.50 -0.14 -1.97
N GLY A 153 6.84 1.15 -1.79
CA GLY A 153 6.45 1.93 -0.62
C GLY A 153 4.94 2.01 -0.42
N ALA A 154 4.19 2.35 -1.48
CA ALA A 154 2.73 2.41 -1.43
C ALA A 154 2.11 1.05 -1.06
N LYS A 155 2.57 -0.02 -1.70
CA LYS A 155 2.05 -1.38 -1.45
C LYS A 155 2.43 -1.89 -0.06
N THR A 156 3.66 -1.67 0.41
CA THR A 156 4.09 -2.07 1.75
C THR A 156 3.30 -1.35 2.83
N ALA A 157 3.11 -0.04 2.68
CA ALA A 157 2.28 0.75 3.58
C ALA A 157 0.81 0.30 3.60
N ALA A 158 0.26 -0.08 2.44
CA ALA A 158 -1.09 -0.64 2.35
C ALA A 158 -1.20 -2.01 3.05
N LEU A 159 -0.21 -2.87 2.89
CA LEU A 159 -0.16 -4.17 3.58
C LEU A 159 0.00 -3.99 5.10
N GLU A 160 0.78 -3.02 5.56
CA GLU A 160 0.91 -2.69 6.98
C GLU A 160 -0.44 -2.30 7.59
N LEU A 161 -1.23 -1.50 6.87
CA LEU A 161 -2.59 -1.14 7.28
C LEU A 161 -3.51 -2.36 7.42
N LEU A 162 -3.31 -3.41 6.62
CA LEU A 162 -4.11 -4.64 6.70
C LEU A 162 -3.73 -5.52 7.89
N LYS A 163 -2.49 -5.43 8.39
CA LYS A 163 -2.01 -6.20 9.57
C LYS A 163 -2.58 -5.68 10.90
N THR A 164 -2.95 -4.41 10.99
CA THR A 164 -3.33 -3.76 12.26
C THR A 164 -4.66 -4.25 12.87
N LYS A 165 -5.31 -5.27 12.28
CA LYS A 165 -6.59 -5.81 12.80
C LYS A 165 -6.48 -6.63 14.09
N ASP A 166 -5.31 -7.05 14.53
CA ASP A 166 -5.12 -8.01 15.64
C ASP A 166 -4.47 -7.45 16.90
N ARG A 167 -4.36 -6.13 17.06
CA ARG A 167 -3.95 -5.56 18.35
C ARG A 167 -5.18 -5.43 19.26
N PRO A 168 -5.33 -6.28 20.28
CA PRO A 168 -6.38 -6.08 21.27
C PRO A 168 -6.19 -4.70 21.91
N ASN A 169 -7.28 -3.96 22.05
CA ASN A 169 -7.29 -2.65 22.70
C ASN A 169 -6.92 -2.82 24.19
N ILE A 170 -5.64 -2.64 24.51
CA ILE A 170 -5.08 -2.82 25.89
C ILE A 170 -5.57 -1.73 26.84
N ASN A 171 -6.26 -0.69 26.35
CA ASN A 171 -6.69 0.46 27.15
C ASN A 171 -8.08 0.34 27.81
N SER A 172 -8.78 -0.80 27.70
CA SER A 172 -10.10 -0.94 28.33
C SER A 172 -10.08 -1.45 29.80
N ARG A 173 -8.89 -1.58 30.43
CA ARG A 173 -8.75 -2.11 31.81
C ARG A 173 -8.27 -1.11 32.86
N ARG A 174 -8.36 0.20 32.62
CA ARG A 174 -7.99 1.20 33.64
C ARG A 174 -9.14 2.17 33.97
N THR A 175 -10.31 1.63 34.30
CA THR A 175 -11.34 2.40 35.02
C THR A 175 -12.24 1.43 35.77
N ARG A 176 -11.71 0.85 36.83
CA ARG A 176 -12.48 0.33 37.99
C ARG A 176 -11.51 0.15 39.16
N SER A 177 -11.34 1.19 39.92
CA SER A 177 -11.10 1.17 41.36
C SER A 177 -11.42 2.57 41.86
#